data_6a26e8ed7ab6ce0e1c796d6e5f4a5d59
#
_entry.id   6a26e8ed7ab6ce0e1c796d6e5f4a5d59
#
_cell.length_a   1.000
_cell.length_b   1.000
_cell.length_c   1.000
_cell.angle_alpha   90.00
_cell.angle_beta   90.00
_cell.angle_gamma   90.00
#
_symmetry.space_group_name_H-M   'P 1'
#
loop_
_entity.id
_entity.type
_entity.pdbx_description
1 polymer ?
#
loop_
_entity_poly.entity_id
_entity_poly.type
_entity_poly.pdbx_seq_one_letter_code
_entity_poly.pdbx_strand_id
1 'polypeptide(L)'
;MGHPIQRIPKTDADPRRRAADRAMLLERIAIGLAHEGKNPLHNMVLHLQLMAEKLAAPSVQGSPIEKHVAALRDGIGRVDHLLKAFGELAAPEHLPSDVGAAVSRAEQLLAYEARRAGVHVQHHGPPALLVRSDSRYLGDLVAHAFVACIEFTREGGHVDGVLEPRGAVAVLELRAEGGLGSREHALLHVEAARSLAPDAACELSVETPAAGGARLSLSFLHPR
;
A
#
# COMPACT_ATOMS: atom_id res chain seq x y z
N MET A 1 28.09 9.82 23.52
CA MET A 1 27.05 10.51 24.32
C MET A 1 25.72 10.18 23.67
N GLY A 2 24.96 9.25 24.26
CA GLY A 2 23.67 8.83 23.73
C GLY A 2 22.59 9.85 24.07
N HIS A 3 21.88 10.32 23.04
CA HIS A 3 20.67 11.10 23.27
C HIS A 3 19.62 10.20 23.93
N PRO A 4 18.96 10.68 25.00
CA PRO A 4 17.88 9.93 25.61
C PRO A 4 16.71 9.87 24.62
N ILE A 5 16.24 8.64 24.34
CA ILE A 5 15.00 8.39 23.59
C ILE A 5 13.88 9.04 24.39
N GLN A 6 13.41 10.20 23.95
CA GLN A 6 12.21 10.81 24.49
C GLN A 6 11.03 9.87 24.21
N ARG A 7 10.46 9.30 25.26
CA ARG A 7 9.18 8.57 25.17
C ARG A 7 8.14 9.55 24.63
N ILE A 8 7.69 9.30 23.40
CA ILE A 8 6.55 10.01 22.82
C ILE A 8 5.35 9.73 23.74
N PRO A 9 4.71 10.77 24.30
CA PRO A 9 3.53 10.59 25.13
C PRO A 9 2.47 9.87 24.26
N LYS A 10 1.78 8.86 24.84
CA LYS A 10 0.59 8.27 24.22
C LYS A 10 -0.40 9.42 23.99
N THR A 11 -0.53 9.84 22.76
CA THR A 11 -1.53 10.83 22.38
C THR A 11 -2.87 10.11 22.53
N ASP A 12 -3.73 10.56 23.44
CA ASP A 12 -5.13 10.16 23.52
C ASP A 12 -5.86 10.64 22.24
N ALA A 13 -5.50 10.05 21.10
CA ALA A 13 -6.21 10.31 19.87
C ALA A 13 -7.62 9.75 20.03
N ASP A 14 -8.62 10.61 19.84
CA ASP A 14 -10.04 10.27 19.96
C ASP A 14 -10.34 9.00 19.14
N PRO A 15 -10.87 7.93 19.77
CA PRO A 15 -11.19 6.69 19.06
C PRO A 15 -12.13 6.89 17.87
N ARG A 16 -13.00 7.92 17.93
CA ARG A 16 -13.92 8.27 16.85
C ARG A 16 -13.16 8.81 15.64
N ARG A 17 -12.13 9.65 15.87
CA ARG A 17 -11.29 10.18 14.82
C ARG A 17 -10.50 9.06 14.14
N ARG A 18 -9.92 8.15 14.90
CA ARG A 18 -9.22 6.96 14.34
C ARG A 18 -10.13 6.09 13.50
N ALA A 19 -11.36 5.84 13.96
CA ALA A 19 -12.34 5.08 13.20
C ALA A 19 -12.72 5.80 11.89
N ALA A 20 -12.85 7.13 11.90
CA ALA A 20 -13.11 7.92 10.70
C ALA A 20 -11.92 7.90 9.72
N ASP A 21 -10.69 8.07 10.22
CA ASP A 21 -9.47 8.02 9.40
C ASP A 21 -9.32 6.63 8.73
N ARG A 22 -9.57 5.56 9.49
CA ARG A 22 -9.57 4.19 8.96
C ARG A 22 -10.67 3.97 7.93
N ALA A 23 -11.89 4.45 8.19
CA ALA A 23 -13.00 4.34 7.24
C ALA A 23 -12.68 5.03 5.92
N MET A 24 -12.13 6.24 5.97
CA MET A 24 -11.68 6.98 4.78
C MET A 24 -10.59 6.22 4.00
N LEU A 25 -9.62 5.63 4.69
CA LEU A 25 -8.58 4.81 4.05
C LEU A 25 -9.18 3.59 3.35
N LEU A 26 -10.03 2.82 4.05
CA LEU A 26 -10.65 1.61 3.51
C LEU A 26 -11.60 1.93 2.34
N GLU A 27 -12.36 3.01 2.41
CA GLU A 27 -13.21 3.46 1.30
C GLU A 27 -12.39 3.77 0.06
N ARG A 28 -11.30 4.50 0.21
CA ARG A 28 -10.39 4.83 -0.88
C ARG A 28 -9.79 3.58 -1.53
N ILE A 29 -9.32 2.64 -0.71
CA ILE A 29 -8.78 1.37 -1.18
C ILE A 29 -9.86 0.51 -1.84
N ALA A 30 -11.09 0.48 -1.31
CA ALA A 30 -12.19 -0.28 -1.89
C ALA A 30 -12.58 0.22 -3.29
N ILE A 31 -12.56 1.52 -3.53
CA ILE A 31 -12.77 2.11 -4.86
C ILE A 31 -11.67 1.62 -5.82
N GLY A 32 -10.41 1.70 -5.39
CA GLY A 32 -9.27 1.20 -6.16
C GLY A 32 -9.38 -0.30 -6.46
N LEU A 33 -9.72 -1.11 -5.45
CA LEU A 33 -9.93 -2.55 -5.57
C LEU A 33 -11.01 -2.89 -6.60
N ALA A 34 -12.14 -2.16 -6.59
CA ALA A 34 -13.21 -2.36 -7.56
C ALA A 34 -12.74 -2.10 -9.00
N HIS A 35 -11.93 -1.07 -9.21
CA HIS A 35 -11.35 -0.76 -10.52
C HIS A 35 -10.30 -1.78 -10.94
N GLU A 36 -9.38 -2.16 -10.06
CA GLU A 36 -8.33 -3.13 -10.33
C GLU A 36 -8.87 -4.53 -10.57
N GLY A 37 -9.90 -4.94 -9.85
CA GLY A 37 -10.58 -6.23 -10.04
C GLY A 37 -11.39 -6.28 -11.32
N LYS A 38 -11.97 -5.17 -11.77
CA LYS A 38 -12.76 -5.13 -13.01
C LYS A 38 -11.94 -5.46 -14.25
N ASN A 39 -10.70 -5.02 -14.34
CA ASN A 39 -9.84 -5.25 -15.50
C ASN A 39 -9.55 -6.72 -15.75
N PRO A 40 -9.03 -7.52 -14.79
CA PRO A 40 -8.82 -8.95 -14.98
C PRO A 40 -10.13 -9.71 -15.23
N LEU A 41 -11.24 -9.33 -14.55
CA LEU A 41 -12.54 -9.94 -14.78
C LEU A 41 -13.03 -9.72 -16.22
N HIS A 42 -12.90 -8.50 -16.77
CA HIS A 42 -13.26 -8.21 -18.14
C HIS A 42 -12.42 -9.02 -19.14
N ASN A 43 -11.11 -9.11 -18.92
CA ASN A 43 -10.22 -9.92 -19.74
C ASN A 43 -10.59 -11.41 -19.69
N MET A 44 -10.97 -11.93 -18.51
CA MET A 44 -11.42 -13.32 -18.37
C MET A 44 -12.70 -13.58 -19.18
N VAL A 45 -13.68 -12.67 -19.13
CA VAL A 45 -14.90 -12.78 -19.93
C VAL A 45 -14.57 -12.82 -21.43
N LEU A 46 -13.67 -11.93 -21.91
CA LEU A 46 -13.23 -11.92 -23.30
C LEU A 46 -12.57 -13.25 -23.71
N HIS A 47 -11.68 -13.78 -22.88
CA HIS A 47 -11.03 -15.07 -23.16
C HIS A 47 -12.01 -16.23 -23.17
N LEU A 48 -13.04 -16.22 -22.29
CA LEU A 48 -14.12 -17.21 -22.32
C LEU A 48 -14.91 -17.14 -23.62
N GLN A 49 -15.26 -15.93 -24.08
CA GLN A 49 -15.96 -15.74 -25.36
C GLN A 49 -15.14 -16.28 -26.55
N LEU A 50 -13.85 -15.92 -26.62
CA LEU A 50 -12.95 -16.40 -27.67
C LEU A 50 -12.77 -17.94 -27.64
N MET A 51 -12.80 -18.57 -26.48
CA MET A 51 -12.79 -20.01 -26.34
C MET A 51 -14.12 -20.62 -26.88
N ALA A 52 -15.25 -20.04 -26.49
CA ALA A 52 -16.57 -20.52 -26.94
C ALA A 52 -16.72 -20.45 -28.47
N GLU A 53 -16.29 -19.33 -29.09
CA GLU A 53 -16.27 -19.18 -30.56
C GLU A 53 -15.41 -20.23 -31.24
N LYS A 54 -14.22 -20.53 -30.69
CA LYS A 54 -13.32 -21.55 -31.26
C LYS A 54 -13.87 -22.97 -31.14
N LEU A 55 -14.53 -23.26 -30.03
CA LEU A 55 -15.16 -24.57 -29.84
C LEU A 55 -16.38 -24.77 -30.75
N ALA A 56 -17.07 -23.69 -31.14
CA ALA A 56 -18.22 -23.73 -32.05
C ALA A 56 -17.83 -23.83 -33.53
N ALA A 57 -16.57 -23.49 -33.89
CA ALA A 57 -16.09 -23.49 -35.27
C ALA A 57 -15.26 -24.76 -35.58
N PRO A 58 -15.80 -25.75 -36.35
CA PRO A 58 -15.12 -27.06 -36.56
C PRO A 58 -13.87 -27.00 -37.41
N SER A 59 -13.49 -25.87 -37.98
CA SER A 59 -12.41 -25.74 -38.97
C SER A 59 -11.15 -25.00 -38.54
N VAL A 60 -11.04 -24.55 -37.30
CA VAL A 60 -9.85 -23.83 -36.81
C VAL A 60 -8.94 -24.78 -36.04
N GLN A 61 -8.24 -25.65 -36.74
CA GLN A 61 -7.06 -26.33 -36.22
C GLN A 61 -5.95 -25.28 -36.04
N GLY A 62 -5.50 -25.09 -34.79
CA GLY A 62 -4.19 -24.47 -34.53
C GLY A 62 -4.07 -23.23 -33.67
N SER A 63 -5.11 -22.75 -32.99
CA SER A 63 -4.88 -21.77 -31.95
C SER A 63 -5.05 -22.42 -30.58
N PRO A 64 -4.00 -22.50 -29.76
CA PRO A 64 -4.06 -23.31 -28.56
C PRO A 64 -5.06 -22.69 -27.56
N ILE A 65 -6.07 -23.50 -27.18
CA ILE A 65 -7.00 -23.20 -26.08
C ILE A 65 -6.18 -22.90 -24.79
N GLU A 66 -5.01 -23.54 -24.68
CA GLU A 66 -4.09 -23.38 -23.56
C GLU A 66 -3.77 -21.92 -23.24
N LYS A 67 -3.59 -21.05 -24.24
CA LYS A 67 -3.30 -19.62 -24.00
C LYS A 67 -4.48 -18.89 -23.35
N HIS A 68 -5.71 -19.26 -23.70
CA HIS A 68 -6.91 -18.67 -23.09
C HIS A 68 -7.11 -19.19 -21.68
N VAL A 69 -6.85 -20.49 -21.45
CA VAL A 69 -6.87 -21.10 -20.11
C VAL A 69 -5.80 -20.45 -19.21
N ALA A 70 -4.59 -20.23 -19.73
CA ALA A 70 -3.54 -19.54 -19.00
C ALA A 70 -3.96 -18.12 -18.62
N ALA A 71 -4.49 -17.34 -19.56
CA ALA A 71 -4.97 -15.97 -19.30
C ALA A 71 -6.11 -15.92 -18.28
N LEU A 72 -7.02 -16.90 -18.30
CA LEU A 72 -8.08 -17.04 -17.28
C LEU A 72 -7.49 -17.31 -15.90
N ARG A 73 -6.54 -18.25 -15.83
CA ARG A 73 -5.87 -18.59 -14.56
C ARG A 73 -5.12 -17.41 -13.98
N ASP A 74 -4.40 -16.66 -14.81
CA ASP A 74 -3.69 -15.44 -14.40
C ASP A 74 -4.65 -14.35 -13.93
N GLY A 75 -5.80 -14.19 -14.60
CA GLY A 75 -6.84 -13.25 -14.19
C GLY A 75 -7.44 -13.59 -12.83
N ILE A 76 -7.78 -14.88 -12.62
CA ILE A 76 -8.28 -15.39 -11.33
C ILE A 76 -7.24 -15.15 -10.23
N GLY A 77 -5.97 -15.50 -10.48
CA GLY A 77 -4.89 -15.31 -9.51
C GLY A 77 -4.70 -13.84 -9.11
N ARG A 78 -4.83 -12.91 -10.06
CA ARG A 78 -4.75 -11.45 -9.74
C ARG A 78 -5.91 -10.99 -8.87
N VAL A 79 -7.14 -11.43 -9.15
CA VAL A 79 -8.30 -11.06 -8.32
C VAL A 79 -8.16 -11.65 -6.91
N ASP A 80 -7.78 -12.93 -6.81
CA ASP A 80 -7.57 -13.59 -5.52
C ASP A 80 -6.52 -12.85 -4.67
N HIS A 81 -5.42 -12.46 -5.30
CA HIS A 81 -4.34 -11.73 -4.64
C HIS A 81 -4.78 -10.34 -4.13
N LEU A 82 -5.57 -9.60 -4.91
CA LEU A 82 -6.14 -8.32 -4.51
C LEU A 82 -7.10 -8.47 -3.33
N LEU A 83 -8.00 -9.47 -3.39
CA LEU A 83 -8.96 -9.75 -2.31
C LEU A 83 -8.26 -10.18 -1.03
N LYS A 84 -7.22 -11.00 -1.13
CA LYS A 84 -6.40 -11.42 0.01
C LYS A 84 -5.70 -10.21 0.64
N ALA A 85 -5.04 -9.37 -0.15
CA ALA A 85 -4.37 -8.17 0.36
C ALA A 85 -5.35 -7.22 1.08
N PHE A 86 -6.56 -7.04 0.53
CA PHE A 86 -7.58 -6.23 1.17
C PHE A 86 -8.09 -6.86 2.47
N GLY A 87 -8.36 -8.17 2.48
CA GLY A 87 -8.78 -8.90 3.67
C GLY A 87 -7.75 -8.82 4.81
N GLU A 88 -6.48 -8.95 4.48
CA GLU A 88 -5.39 -8.80 5.44
C GLU A 88 -5.27 -7.38 6.02
N LEU A 89 -5.55 -6.34 5.23
CA LEU A 89 -5.60 -4.98 5.75
C LEU A 89 -6.86 -4.74 6.61
N ALA A 90 -8.00 -5.29 6.20
CA ALA A 90 -9.26 -5.11 6.92
C ALA A 90 -9.30 -5.86 8.27
N ALA A 91 -8.64 -7.03 8.37
CA ALA A 91 -8.60 -7.87 9.58
C ALA A 91 -7.16 -8.30 9.93
N PRO A 92 -6.30 -7.39 10.40
CA PRO A 92 -4.88 -7.63 10.61
C PRO A 92 -4.54 -8.38 11.92
N GLU A 93 -5.50 -8.67 12.77
CA GLU A 93 -5.27 -9.15 14.15
C GLU A 93 -4.49 -10.48 14.24
N HIS A 94 -4.53 -11.27 13.18
CA HIS A 94 -3.87 -12.58 13.10
C HIS A 94 -2.59 -12.57 12.25
N LEU A 95 -2.16 -11.40 11.81
CA LEU A 95 -0.96 -11.26 10.99
C LEU A 95 0.29 -11.05 11.85
N PRO A 96 1.43 -11.56 11.43
CA PRO A 96 2.69 -11.17 12.04
C PRO A 96 2.96 -9.69 11.76
N SER A 97 3.65 -9.02 12.68
CA SER A 97 4.08 -7.64 12.51
C SER A 97 5.27 -7.58 11.55
N ASP A 98 4.99 -7.73 10.27
CA ASP A 98 5.94 -7.76 9.16
C ASP A 98 5.79 -6.49 8.33
N VAL A 99 6.78 -5.60 8.44
CA VAL A 99 6.75 -4.32 7.71
C VAL A 99 7.00 -4.50 6.21
N GLY A 100 7.78 -5.50 5.80
CA GLY A 100 7.98 -5.80 4.38
C GLY A 100 6.67 -6.22 3.70
N ALA A 101 5.94 -7.14 4.34
CA ALA A 101 4.61 -7.54 3.88
C ALA A 101 3.61 -6.37 3.90
N ALA A 102 3.65 -5.49 4.92
CA ALA A 102 2.78 -4.32 4.98
C ALA A 102 3.06 -3.32 3.86
N VAL A 103 4.34 -3.07 3.52
CA VAL A 103 4.76 -2.21 2.41
C VAL A 103 4.28 -2.76 1.07
N SER A 104 4.53 -4.05 0.79
CA SER A 104 4.11 -4.70 -0.45
C SER A 104 2.59 -4.66 -0.61
N ARG A 105 1.84 -4.86 0.48
CA ARG A 105 0.37 -4.76 0.50
C ARG A 105 -0.11 -3.35 0.21
N ALA A 106 0.48 -2.34 0.84
CA ALA A 106 0.13 -0.94 0.63
C ALA A 106 0.35 -0.54 -0.83
N GLU A 107 1.51 -0.87 -1.42
CA GLU A 107 1.81 -0.60 -2.83
C GLU A 107 0.77 -1.24 -3.76
N GLN A 108 0.44 -2.51 -3.52
CA GLN A 108 -0.56 -3.24 -4.31
C GLN A 108 -1.95 -2.60 -4.23
N LEU A 109 -2.43 -2.33 -3.02
CA LEU A 109 -3.78 -1.79 -2.80
C LEU A 109 -3.94 -0.34 -3.26
N LEU A 110 -2.85 0.43 -3.26
CA LEU A 110 -2.83 1.83 -3.68
C LEU A 110 -2.40 2.02 -5.15
N ALA A 111 -2.15 0.95 -5.90
CA ALA A 111 -1.74 1.02 -7.30
C ALA A 111 -2.75 1.79 -8.18
N TYR A 112 -4.05 1.66 -7.94
CA TYR A 112 -5.07 2.44 -8.64
C TYR A 112 -4.97 3.94 -8.31
N GLU A 113 -4.82 4.29 -7.04
CA GLU A 113 -4.70 5.68 -6.60
C GLU A 113 -3.45 6.34 -7.19
N ALA A 114 -2.32 5.64 -7.18
CA ALA A 114 -1.08 6.11 -7.79
C ALA A 114 -1.27 6.40 -9.29
N ARG A 115 -1.86 5.45 -10.04
CA ARG A 115 -2.15 5.67 -11.47
C ARG A 115 -3.14 6.79 -11.73
N ARG A 116 -4.20 6.91 -10.91
CA ARG A 116 -5.17 8.00 -11.00
C ARG A 116 -4.53 9.36 -10.78
N ALA A 117 -3.55 9.43 -9.87
CA ALA A 117 -2.77 10.63 -9.61
C ALA A 117 -1.65 10.87 -10.62
N GLY A 118 -1.43 9.94 -11.57
CA GLY A 118 -0.31 10.00 -12.51
C GLY A 118 1.06 9.85 -11.84
N VAL A 119 1.13 9.14 -10.69
CA VAL A 119 2.32 8.98 -9.87
C VAL A 119 2.88 7.57 -10.01
N HIS A 120 4.19 7.45 -10.19
CA HIS A 120 4.88 6.17 -10.14
C HIS A 120 5.31 5.86 -8.71
N VAL A 121 4.88 4.71 -8.20
CA VAL A 121 5.27 4.24 -6.87
C VAL A 121 6.13 2.99 -7.03
N GLN A 122 7.25 2.98 -6.34
CA GLN A 122 8.12 1.81 -6.25
C GLN A 122 8.73 1.70 -4.85
N HIS A 123 9.04 0.49 -4.42
CA HIS A 123 9.81 0.27 -3.20
C HIS A 123 10.92 -0.74 -3.40
N HIS A 124 11.96 -0.61 -2.57
CA HIS A 124 13.10 -1.49 -2.51
C HIS A 124 13.30 -1.95 -1.07
N GLY A 125 13.57 -3.22 -0.89
CA GLY A 125 13.83 -3.79 0.43
C GLY A 125 13.45 -5.26 0.52
N PRO A 126 13.65 -5.87 1.69
CA PRO A 126 13.30 -7.26 1.90
C PRO A 126 11.76 -7.43 1.85
N PRO A 127 11.27 -8.53 1.23
CA PRO A 127 9.84 -8.82 1.13
C PRO A 127 9.21 -9.16 2.50
N ALA A 128 10.04 -9.52 3.48
CA ALA A 128 9.64 -9.80 4.85
C ALA A 128 10.68 -9.21 5.81
N LEU A 129 10.21 -8.42 6.78
CA LEU A 129 11.04 -7.84 7.84
C LEU A 129 10.20 -7.69 9.11
N LEU A 130 10.40 -8.62 10.05
CA LEU A 130 9.64 -8.63 11.29
C LEU A 130 10.08 -7.49 12.22
N VAL A 131 9.09 -6.87 12.86
CA VAL A 131 9.29 -5.73 13.77
C VAL A 131 8.45 -5.90 15.04
N ARG A 132 8.82 -5.16 16.08
CA ARG A 132 8.01 -5.02 17.29
C ARG A 132 6.95 -3.96 17.07
N SER A 133 5.80 -4.39 16.57
CA SER A 133 4.67 -3.53 16.29
C SER A 133 3.37 -4.24 16.67
N ASP A 134 2.27 -3.51 16.73
CA ASP A 134 0.94 -4.11 16.77
C ASP A 134 0.44 -4.20 15.32
N SER A 135 0.19 -5.43 14.85
CA SER A 135 -0.25 -5.70 13.48
C SER A 135 -1.56 -4.99 13.12
N ARG A 136 -2.39 -4.69 14.12
CA ARG A 136 -3.67 -3.95 13.93
C ARG A 136 -3.47 -2.53 13.41
N TYR A 137 -2.33 -1.92 13.72
CA TYR A 137 -2.02 -0.54 13.33
C TYR A 137 -0.96 -0.42 12.26
N LEU A 138 -0.11 -1.45 12.11
CA LEU A 138 1.02 -1.44 11.18
C LEU A 138 0.59 -1.22 9.73
N GLY A 139 -0.42 -1.98 9.27
CA GLY A 139 -0.93 -1.89 7.91
C GLY A 139 -1.53 -0.52 7.59
N ASP A 140 -2.38 -0.02 8.48
CA ASP A 140 -3.02 1.29 8.33
C ASP A 140 -1.97 2.42 8.35
N LEU A 141 -0.98 2.36 9.26
CA LEU A 141 0.12 3.32 9.35
C LEU A 141 0.91 3.41 8.04
N VAL A 142 1.33 2.26 7.51
CA VAL A 142 2.10 2.19 6.26
C VAL A 142 1.25 2.69 5.10
N ALA A 143 -0.03 2.28 5.00
CA ALA A 143 -0.92 2.73 3.94
C ALA A 143 -1.16 4.24 3.97
N HIS A 144 -1.39 4.85 5.14
CA HIS A 144 -1.50 6.31 5.27
C HIS A 144 -0.22 7.02 4.85
N ALA A 145 0.95 6.49 5.19
CA ALA A 145 2.23 7.07 4.77
C ALA A 145 2.39 7.06 3.24
N PHE A 146 2.02 5.96 2.57
CA PHE A 146 2.03 5.88 1.10
C PHE A 146 1.04 6.86 0.46
N VAL A 147 -0.21 6.92 0.96
CA VAL A 147 -1.21 7.87 0.45
C VAL A 147 -0.72 9.30 0.60
N ALA A 148 -0.14 9.66 1.75
CA ALA A 148 0.44 10.98 1.97
C ALA A 148 1.51 11.31 0.91
N CYS A 149 2.42 10.37 0.62
CA CYS A 149 3.45 10.56 -0.39
C CYS A 149 2.86 10.68 -1.80
N ILE A 150 1.87 9.88 -2.17
CA ILE A 150 1.17 9.99 -3.46
C ILE A 150 0.54 11.38 -3.61
N GLU A 151 -0.15 11.88 -2.57
CA GLU A 151 -0.79 13.19 -2.56
C GLU A 151 0.22 14.37 -2.55
N PHE A 152 1.40 14.20 -1.96
CA PHE A 152 2.48 15.19 -2.04
C PHE A 152 3.16 15.24 -3.41
N THR A 153 3.06 14.17 -4.18
CA THR A 153 3.73 14.05 -5.47
C THR A 153 2.91 14.71 -6.56
N ARG A 154 3.57 15.47 -7.44
CA ARG A 154 2.92 16.02 -8.65
C ARG A 154 2.63 14.92 -9.67
N GLU A 155 1.71 15.16 -10.58
CA GLU A 155 1.49 14.31 -11.75
C GLU A 155 2.79 14.11 -12.55
N GLY A 156 3.07 12.89 -12.96
CA GLY A 156 4.31 12.46 -13.61
C GLY A 156 5.50 12.28 -12.66
N GLY A 157 5.33 12.52 -11.35
CA GLY A 157 6.37 12.32 -10.34
C GLY A 157 6.47 10.91 -9.79
N HIS A 158 7.40 10.72 -8.85
CA HIS A 158 7.73 9.42 -8.28
C HIS A 158 7.63 9.42 -6.76
N VAL A 159 7.22 8.28 -6.21
CA VAL A 159 7.34 7.95 -4.79
C VAL A 159 8.28 6.77 -4.68
N ASP A 160 9.44 7.01 -4.06
CA ASP A 160 10.44 5.98 -3.82
C ASP A 160 10.42 5.54 -2.36
N GLY A 161 10.20 4.26 -2.14
CA GLY A 161 10.26 3.60 -0.83
C GLY A 161 11.56 2.80 -0.68
N VAL A 162 12.23 2.98 0.46
CA VAL A 162 13.39 2.15 0.83
C VAL A 162 13.15 1.57 2.21
N LEU A 163 13.06 0.24 2.28
CA LEU A 163 12.97 -0.49 3.55
C LEU A 163 14.27 -1.21 3.82
N GLU A 164 14.91 -0.90 4.94
CA GLU A 164 16.17 -1.52 5.31
C GLU A 164 16.34 -1.71 6.82
N PRO A 165 17.04 -2.77 7.25
CA PRO A 165 17.47 -2.89 8.64
C PRO A 165 18.64 -1.95 8.90
N ARG A 166 18.54 -1.12 9.96
CA ARG A 166 19.60 -0.22 10.44
C ARG A 166 19.92 -0.52 11.92
N GLY A 167 20.83 -1.45 12.16
CA GLY A 167 21.20 -1.86 13.52
C GLY A 167 20.03 -2.49 14.26
N ALA A 168 19.54 -1.84 15.31
CA ALA A 168 18.44 -2.36 16.14
C ALA A 168 17.03 -2.01 15.60
N VAL A 169 16.93 -1.28 14.49
CA VAL A 169 15.68 -0.82 13.92
C VAL A 169 15.53 -1.21 12.45
N ALA A 170 14.31 -1.41 12.01
CA ALA A 170 13.92 -1.40 10.60
C ALA A 170 13.45 0.02 10.24
N VAL A 171 13.92 0.58 9.14
CA VAL A 171 13.56 1.91 8.68
C VAL A 171 12.92 1.82 7.31
N LEU A 172 11.71 2.36 7.21
CA LEU A 172 11.05 2.62 5.93
C LEU A 172 11.15 4.13 5.64
N GLU A 173 11.89 4.49 4.61
CA GLU A 173 11.91 5.85 4.07
C GLU A 173 11.04 5.92 2.82
N LEU A 174 10.09 6.84 2.81
CA LEU A 174 9.28 7.19 1.64
C LEU A 174 9.66 8.61 1.19
N ARG A 175 10.00 8.76 -0.08
CA ARG A 175 10.36 10.04 -0.69
C ARG A 175 9.38 10.36 -1.81
N ALA A 176 8.68 11.47 -1.65
CA ALA A 176 7.80 12.05 -2.66
C ALA A 176 8.57 13.12 -3.45
N GLU A 177 8.70 12.96 -4.75
CA GLU A 177 9.35 13.95 -5.60
C GLU A 177 8.48 15.20 -5.76
N GLY A 178 9.12 16.35 -5.56
CA GLY A 178 8.52 17.64 -5.40
C GLY A 178 7.58 18.11 -6.49
N GLY A 179 6.51 18.67 -6.06
CA GLY A 179 5.48 19.41 -6.78
C GLY A 179 4.34 19.71 -5.83
N LEU A 180 3.50 20.65 -6.21
CA LEU A 180 2.30 20.99 -5.45
C LEU A 180 1.20 19.97 -5.80
N GLY A 181 1.24 18.78 -5.21
CA GLY A 181 0.09 17.92 -5.10
C GLY A 181 -0.94 18.51 -4.14
N SER A 182 -1.96 17.76 -3.79
CA SER A 182 -2.96 18.18 -2.80
C SER A 182 -2.39 18.17 -1.38
N ARG A 183 -1.63 19.24 -1.04
CA ARG A 183 -0.95 19.34 0.26
C ARG A 183 -1.93 19.19 1.43
N GLU A 184 -3.14 19.67 1.29
CA GLU A 184 -4.16 19.57 2.34
C GLU A 184 -4.57 18.12 2.57
N HIS A 185 -4.86 17.35 1.52
CA HIS A 185 -5.19 15.93 1.63
C HIS A 185 -3.99 15.12 2.13
N ALA A 186 -2.77 15.40 1.64
CA ALA A 186 -1.56 14.75 2.14
C ALA A 186 -1.40 14.94 3.65
N LEU A 187 -1.63 16.14 4.17
CA LEU A 187 -1.51 16.42 5.60
C LEU A 187 -2.55 15.66 6.44
N LEU A 188 -3.76 15.42 5.94
CA LEU A 188 -4.73 14.56 6.65
C LEU A 188 -4.18 13.15 6.87
N HIS A 189 -3.56 12.57 5.84
CA HIS A 189 -2.95 11.24 5.95
C HIS A 189 -1.69 11.24 6.81
N VAL A 190 -0.90 12.31 6.80
CA VAL A 190 0.23 12.48 7.75
C VAL A 190 -0.26 12.51 9.19
N GLU A 191 -1.33 13.25 9.49
CA GLU A 191 -1.89 13.32 10.84
C GLU A 191 -2.50 11.97 11.28
N ALA A 192 -3.17 11.26 10.37
CA ALA A 192 -3.65 9.90 10.65
C ALA A 192 -2.47 8.96 10.97
N ALA A 193 -1.40 8.98 10.16
CA ALA A 193 -0.20 8.20 10.42
C ALA A 193 0.45 8.56 11.77
N ARG A 194 0.55 9.86 12.11
CA ARG A 194 1.06 10.31 13.41
C ARG A 194 0.23 9.80 14.58
N SER A 195 -1.09 9.73 14.42
CA SER A 195 -1.97 9.22 15.47
C SER A 195 -1.83 7.71 15.70
N LEU A 196 -1.43 6.97 14.67
CA LEU A 196 -1.24 5.51 14.72
C LEU A 196 0.17 5.11 15.17
N ALA A 197 1.17 5.94 14.91
CA ALA A 197 2.57 5.62 15.15
C ALA A 197 2.89 5.14 16.59
N PRO A 198 2.36 5.75 17.67
CA PRO A 198 2.60 5.27 19.03
C PRO A 198 2.04 3.87 19.29
N ASP A 199 0.85 3.56 18.77
CA ASP A 199 0.20 2.25 18.94
C ASP A 199 0.88 1.17 18.10
N ALA A 200 1.40 1.56 16.93
CA ALA A 200 2.25 0.70 16.10
C ALA A 200 3.68 0.57 16.64
N ALA A 201 4.01 1.16 17.79
CA ALA A 201 5.38 1.23 18.33
C ALA A 201 6.41 1.72 17.29
N CYS A 202 6.03 2.73 16.53
CA CYS A 202 6.79 3.33 15.43
C CYS A 202 7.18 4.78 15.77
N GLU A 203 8.41 5.17 15.43
CA GLU A 203 8.79 6.58 15.35
C GLU A 203 8.57 7.08 13.93
N LEU A 204 7.74 8.11 13.78
CA LEU A 204 7.45 8.75 12.50
C LEU A 204 8.07 10.15 12.45
N SER A 205 8.94 10.39 11.49
CA SER A 205 9.39 11.72 11.12
C SER A 205 8.88 12.13 9.75
N VAL A 206 8.55 13.42 9.60
CA VAL A 206 8.03 13.98 8.35
C VAL A 206 8.77 15.27 8.05
N GLU A 207 9.40 15.33 6.89
CA GLU A 207 10.08 16.51 6.39
C GLU A 207 9.38 16.96 5.09
N THR A 208 9.04 18.23 5.02
CA THR A 208 8.45 18.87 3.83
C THR A 208 9.37 19.99 3.37
N PRO A 209 10.32 19.71 2.45
CA PRO A 209 11.26 20.72 1.97
C PRO A 209 10.54 21.91 1.31
N ALA A 210 11.14 23.11 1.41
CA ALA A 210 10.59 24.32 0.79
C ALA A 210 10.48 24.21 -0.74
N ALA A 211 11.31 23.39 -1.37
CA ALA A 211 11.28 23.10 -2.80
C ALA A 211 10.12 22.19 -3.24
N GLY A 212 9.28 21.74 -2.29
CA GLY A 212 8.19 20.79 -2.52
C GLY A 212 8.59 19.34 -2.28
N GLY A 213 7.58 18.45 -2.31
CA GLY A 213 7.74 17.05 -1.97
C GLY A 213 7.67 16.78 -0.48
N ALA A 214 7.90 15.54 -0.10
CA ALA A 214 7.94 15.11 1.29
C ALA A 214 8.92 13.93 1.47
N ARG A 215 9.43 13.80 2.69
CA ARG A 215 10.12 12.61 3.15
C ARG A 215 9.45 12.14 4.44
N LEU A 216 8.97 10.91 4.44
CA LEU A 216 8.44 10.24 5.61
C LEU A 216 9.41 9.13 6.00
N SER A 217 9.80 9.08 7.27
CA SER A 217 10.63 8.00 7.81
C SER A 217 9.93 7.34 8.99
N LEU A 218 9.69 6.05 8.86
CA LEU A 218 9.07 5.19 9.86
C LEU A 218 10.13 4.23 10.41
N SER A 219 10.38 4.29 11.71
CA SER A 219 11.37 3.46 12.39
C SER A 219 10.71 2.50 13.38
N PHE A 220 11.00 1.21 13.26
CA PHE A 220 10.44 0.14 14.08
C PHE A 220 11.57 -0.63 14.74
N LEU A 221 11.40 -1.04 15.99
CA LEU A 221 12.36 -1.90 16.67
C LEU A 221 12.27 -3.34 16.13
N HIS A 222 13.41 -4.00 15.97
CA HIS A 222 13.44 -5.43 15.69
C HIS A 222 12.90 -6.26 16.87
N PRO A 223 12.33 -7.45 16.62
CA PRO A 223 12.04 -8.43 17.67
C PRO A 223 13.33 -8.78 18.41
N ARG A 224 13.24 -8.99 19.72
CA ARG A 224 14.37 -9.50 20.52
C ARG A 224 14.51 -10.99 20.35
#